data_b63d1827365909646693448fafecb96f
#
_entry.id   b63d1827365909646693448fafecb96f
#
_cell.length_a   1.000
_cell.length_b   1.000
_cell.length_c   1.000
_cell.angle_alpha   90.00
_cell.angle_beta   90.00
_cell.angle_gamma   90.00
#
_symmetry.space_group_name_H-M   'P 1'
#
loop_
_entity.id
_entity.type
_entity.pdbx_description
1 polymer ?
#
loop_
_entity_poly.entity_id
_entity_poly.type
_entity_poly.pdbx_seq_one_letter_code
_entity_poly.pdbx_strand_id
1 'polypeptide(L)'
;KPAGLAVQGGSKTTRHLDGMLDVLTLGAAEPPRLVHRLDKDTSGVLVLARTAKAARLLTESFRSKDSRKAYWAIVTGVPRPAMGRINLGLDKRPGQGREKVVVDEDGKAAISDYRVIEHAGRSAAWLSLEPVTGRTHQLRVHCAALGTPILGDGKYGGKAAFIEGSDKAARRLHLHARAIRIPNPGRGMLQLSAPLPDQMNKTWKLLRVEEGIAAAAGLEAIPTLESAYTGIESISAVSYTH
;
A
#
# COMPACT_ATOMS: atom_id res chain seq x y z
N LYS A 1 -8.27 5.73 -6.53
CA LYS A 1 -7.35 5.74 -7.67
C LYS A 1 -7.14 4.31 -8.19
N PRO A 2 -7.27 4.02 -9.48
CA PRO A 2 -6.88 2.74 -10.07
C PRO A 2 -5.35 2.57 -10.09
N ALA A 3 -4.89 1.31 -10.16
CA ALA A 3 -3.49 0.99 -10.44
C ALA A 3 -3.12 1.44 -11.88
N GLY A 4 -1.84 1.76 -12.10
CA GLY A 4 -1.33 2.21 -13.40
C GLY A 4 -1.46 3.72 -13.68
N LEU A 5 -2.26 4.47 -12.89
CA LEU A 5 -2.35 5.93 -12.99
C LEU A 5 -1.36 6.60 -12.04
N ALA A 6 -0.41 7.35 -12.59
CA ALA A 6 0.48 8.18 -11.77
C ALA A 6 -0.29 9.33 -11.12
N VAL A 7 0.08 9.73 -9.89
CA VAL A 7 -0.54 10.88 -9.22
C VAL A 7 0.04 12.19 -9.78
N GLN A 8 1.34 12.27 -9.93
CA GLN A 8 2.04 13.45 -10.45
C GLN A 8 2.86 13.11 -11.69
N GLY A 9 3.09 14.09 -12.54
CA GLY A 9 3.96 14.00 -13.70
C GLY A 9 5.42 13.77 -13.32
N GLY A 10 6.19 13.29 -14.27
CA GLY A 10 7.64 13.11 -14.21
C GLY A 10 8.20 13.09 -15.62
N SER A 11 9.52 13.06 -15.76
CA SER A 11 10.23 13.19 -17.06
C SER A 11 9.74 12.26 -18.18
N LYS A 12 9.02 11.19 -17.86
CA LYS A 12 8.47 10.21 -18.83
C LYS A 12 6.98 9.91 -18.61
N THR A 13 6.25 10.76 -17.86
CA THR A 13 4.83 10.51 -17.51
C THR A 13 4.00 11.72 -17.94
N THR A 14 3.39 11.64 -19.11
CA THR A 14 2.51 12.69 -19.67
C THR A 14 1.09 12.59 -19.12
N ARG A 15 0.60 11.38 -18.83
CA ARG A 15 -0.75 11.15 -18.29
C ARG A 15 -0.68 10.88 -16.78
N HIS A 16 -1.12 11.83 -15.98
CA HIS A 16 -1.13 11.74 -14.51
C HIS A 16 -2.35 12.45 -13.95
N LEU A 17 -2.76 12.08 -12.73
CA LEU A 17 -3.97 12.61 -12.10
C LEU A 17 -3.93 14.12 -11.93
N ASP A 18 -2.78 14.68 -11.51
CA ASP A 18 -2.60 16.11 -11.30
C ASP A 18 -2.96 16.94 -12.54
N GLY A 19 -2.56 16.47 -13.73
CA GLY A 19 -2.92 17.09 -15.01
C GLY A 19 -4.35 16.81 -15.49
N MET A 20 -5.16 16.12 -14.70
CA MET A 20 -6.56 15.78 -15.00
C MET A 20 -7.52 16.37 -13.96
N LEU A 21 -7.03 17.15 -12.99
CA LEU A 21 -7.85 17.64 -11.89
C LEU A 21 -8.90 18.66 -12.33
N ASP A 22 -8.71 19.32 -13.47
CA ASP A 22 -9.70 20.26 -14.04
C ASP A 22 -11.06 19.58 -14.27
N VAL A 23 -11.08 18.31 -14.67
CA VAL A 23 -12.31 17.51 -14.85
C VAL A 23 -13.09 17.35 -13.55
N LEU A 24 -12.40 17.44 -12.40
CA LEU A 24 -12.96 17.30 -11.06
C LEU A 24 -13.33 18.65 -10.40
N THR A 25 -13.37 19.71 -11.15
CA THR A 25 -13.77 21.05 -10.67
C THR A 25 -15.21 21.04 -10.15
N LEU A 26 -16.12 20.27 -10.78
CA LEU A 26 -17.50 20.02 -10.34
C LEU A 26 -18.24 21.33 -9.96
N GLY A 27 -18.12 22.36 -10.80
CA GLY A 27 -18.74 23.68 -10.58
C GLY A 27 -18.04 24.61 -9.58
N ALA A 28 -16.88 24.23 -9.04
CA ALA A 28 -16.07 25.14 -8.24
C ALA A 28 -15.25 26.12 -9.13
N ALA A 29 -14.77 27.22 -8.57
CA ALA A 29 -13.94 28.19 -9.31
C ALA A 29 -12.54 27.64 -9.65
N GLU A 30 -12.03 26.70 -8.87
CA GLU A 30 -10.69 26.12 -9.05
C GLU A 30 -10.76 24.58 -8.98
N PRO A 31 -9.85 23.86 -9.66
CA PRO A 31 -9.76 22.41 -9.57
C PRO A 31 -9.28 21.97 -8.17
N PRO A 32 -9.59 20.75 -7.73
CA PRO A 32 -9.12 20.22 -6.46
C PRO A 32 -7.60 20.06 -6.45
N ARG A 33 -7.01 20.01 -5.26
CA ARG A 33 -5.56 20.00 -5.03
C ARG A 33 -5.12 18.69 -4.40
N LEU A 34 -3.94 18.22 -4.79
CA LEU A 34 -3.28 17.06 -4.17
C LEU A 34 -2.81 17.41 -2.75
N VAL A 35 -3.07 16.51 -1.79
CA VAL A 35 -2.60 16.63 -0.40
C VAL A 35 -1.72 15.47 0.02
N HIS A 36 -1.75 14.38 -0.71
CA HIS A 36 -0.85 13.23 -0.60
C HIS A 36 -0.75 12.49 -1.94
N ARG A 37 0.07 11.45 -1.97
CA ARG A 37 0.27 10.67 -3.20
C ARG A 37 0.29 9.17 -2.94
N LEU A 38 -0.03 8.42 -3.98
CA LEU A 38 0.19 6.98 -4.11
C LEU A 38 1.15 6.73 -5.28
N ASP A 39 1.91 5.65 -5.22
CA ASP A 39 2.73 5.21 -6.35
C ASP A 39 1.84 4.87 -7.55
N LYS A 40 2.41 4.92 -8.75
CA LYS A 40 1.68 4.70 -10.01
C LYS A 40 0.85 3.42 -9.97
N ASP A 41 1.47 2.31 -9.58
CA ASP A 41 0.87 0.98 -9.63
C ASP A 41 0.11 0.59 -8.34
N THR A 42 0.15 1.43 -7.31
CA THR A 42 -0.66 1.29 -6.10
C THR A 42 -2.07 1.83 -6.34
N SER A 43 -3.09 1.02 -6.10
CA SER A 43 -4.49 1.43 -6.11
C SER A 43 -4.98 1.91 -4.75
N GLY A 44 -6.19 2.45 -4.65
CA GLY A 44 -6.86 2.73 -3.38
C GLY A 44 -7.21 4.18 -3.12
N VAL A 45 -7.43 4.48 -1.84
CA VAL A 45 -7.90 5.80 -1.37
C VAL A 45 -6.90 6.88 -1.73
N LEU A 46 -7.38 7.92 -2.39
CA LEU A 46 -6.64 9.16 -2.62
C LEU A 46 -7.55 10.34 -2.27
N VAL A 47 -7.08 11.20 -1.38
CA VAL A 47 -7.81 12.38 -0.91
C VAL A 47 -7.37 13.60 -1.69
N LEU A 48 -8.33 14.39 -2.14
CA LEU A 48 -8.12 15.68 -2.80
C LEU A 48 -8.79 16.78 -1.99
N ALA A 49 -8.19 17.93 -1.93
CA ALA A 49 -8.75 19.10 -1.27
C ALA A 49 -9.46 20.00 -2.28
N ARG A 50 -10.68 20.42 -2.01
CA ARG A 50 -11.45 21.28 -2.91
C ARG A 50 -11.08 22.76 -2.85
N THR A 51 -10.39 23.19 -1.81
CA THR A 51 -9.96 24.60 -1.61
C THR A 51 -8.52 24.66 -1.12
N ALA A 52 -7.86 25.79 -1.32
CA ALA A 52 -6.51 26.03 -0.80
C ALA A 52 -6.44 25.90 0.74
N LYS A 53 -7.47 26.39 1.45
CA LYS A 53 -7.57 26.23 2.91
C LYS A 53 -7.65 24.77 3.32
N ALA A 54 -8.51 23.98 2.66
CA ALA A 54 -8.62 22.54 2.92
C ALA A 54 -7.30 21.80 2.58
N ALA A 55 -6.60 22.19 1.50
CA ALA A 55 -5.34 21.60 1.12
C ALA A 55 -4.26 21.77 2.21
N ARG A 56 -4.13 22.99 2.77
CA ARG A 56 -3.21 23.26 3.86
C ARG A 56 -3.54 22.40 5.09
N LEU A 57 -4.78 22.43 5.54
CA LEU A 57 -5.23 21.70 6.74
C LEU A 57 -5.08 20.16 6.57
N LEU A 58 -5.48 19.61 5.44
CA LEU A 58 -5.34 18.18 5.19
C LEU A 58 -3.86 17.76 5.08
N THR A 59 -3.00 18.60 4.50
CA THR A 59 -1.55 18.31 4.45
C THR A 59 -0.95 18.24 5.86
N GLU A 60 -1.37 19.12 6.76
CA GLU A 60 -1.01 19.08 8.18
C GLU A 60 -1.57 17.81 8.86
N SER A 61 -2.84 17.47 8.60
CA SER A 61 -3.47 16.25 9.11
C SER A 61 -2.73 14.99 8.68
N PHE A 62 -2.28 14.90 7.42
CA PHE A 62 -1.49 13.75 6.93
C PHE A 62 -0.11 13.61 7.60
N ARG A 63 0.43 14.67 8.18
CA ARG A 63 1.69 14.68 8.93
C ARG A 63 1.50 14.43 10.42
N SER A 64 0.26 14.49 10.92
CA SER A 64 -0.06 14.23 12.32
C SER A 64 0.31 12.81 12.71
N LYS A 65 0.72 12.62 13.97
CA LYS A 65 0.93 11.29 14.59
C LYS A 65 -0.36 10.48 14.68
N ASP A 66 -1.52 11.13 14.68
CA ASP A 66 -2.84 10.48 14.70
C ASP A 66 -3.28 10.01 13.31
N SER A 67 -2.50 10.31 12.28
CA SER A 67 -2.78 9.83 10.92
C SER A 67 -2.43 8.35 10.80
N ARG A 68 -3.40 7.54 10.40
CA ARG A 68 -3.24 6.10 10.13
C ARG A 68 -3.57 5.81 8.66
N LYS A 69 -2.76 4.97 8.05
CA LYS A 69 -2.93 4.54 6.65
C LYS A 69 -2.79 3.02 6.62
N ALA A 70 -3.87 2.34 6.28
CA ALA A 70 -3.85 0.89 6.14
C ALA A 70 -3.75 0.52 4.65
N TYR A 71 -2.76 -0.29 4.33
CA TYR A 71 -2.60 -0.89 3.01
C TYR A 71 -2.82 -2.39 3.12
N TRP A 72 -3.43 -2.96 2.10
CA TRP A 72 -3.52 -4.40 1.94
C TRP A 72 -2.61 -4.84 0.81
N ALA A 73 -1.91 -5.94 1.04
CA ALA A 73 -1.04 -6.54 0.04
C ALA A 73 -1.19 -8.06 0.03
N ILE A 74 -1.09 -8.67 -1.15
CA ILE A 74 -0.82 -10.09 -1.28
C ILE A 74 0.68 -10.22 -1.50
N VAL A 75 1.35 -11.02 -0.68
CA VAL A 75 2.79 -11.30 -0.79
C VAL A 75 3.03 -12.77 -1.15
N THR A 76 4.17 -13.05 -1.76
CA THR A 76 4.63 -14.43 -2.00
C THR A 76 5.28 -14.97 -0.73
N GLY A 77 4.94 -16.20 -0.37
CA GLY A 77 5.34 -16.79 0.92
C GLY A 77 4.53 -16.22 2.10
N VAL A 78 4.89 -16.65 3.30
CA VAL A 78 4.23 -16.25 4.55
C VAL A 78 5.28 -15.68 5.51
N PRO A 79 5.19 -14.39 5.88
CA PRO A 79 6.14 -13.80 6.82
C PRO A 79 6.13 -14.51 8.18
N ARG A 80 7.31 -14.64 8.77
CA ARG A 80 7.48 -15.12 10.14
C ARG A 80 8.39 -14.18 10.92
N PRO A 81 7.93 -13.62 12.03
CA PRO A 81 6.64 -13.79 12.70
C PRO A 81 5.45 -13.26 11.86
N ALA A 82 4.22 -13.63 12.25
CA ALA A 82 2.99 -13.23 11.55
C ALA A 82 2.66 -11.73 11.70
N MET A 83 3.32 -11.03 12.59
CA MET A 83 3.24 -9.57 12.77
C MET A 83 4.57 -9.02 13.26
N GLY A 84 4.82 -7.75 12.97
CA GLY A 84 6.04 -7.09 13.43
C GLY A 84 6.20 -5.69 12.88
N ARG A 85 7.30 -5.07 13.29
CA ARG A 85 7.74 -3.75 12.82
C ARG A 85 9.01 -3.89 11.99
N ILE A 86 8.99 -3.31 10.81
CA ILE A 86 10.15 -3.18 9.92
C ILE A 86 10.69 -1.77 10.11
N ASN A 87 11.95 -1.65 10.52
CA ASN A 87 12.64 -0.38 10.67
C ASN A 87 13.96 -0.46 9.91
N LEU A 88 14.00 0.17 8.73
CA LEU A 88 15.15 0.13 7.82
C LEU A 88 15.46 1.55 7.34
N GLY A 89 16.73 1.85 7.10
CA GLY A 89 17.14 3.01 6.33
C GLY A 89 16.85 2.77 4.84
N LEU A 90 16.28 3.75 4.16
CA LEU A 90 16.01 3.70 2.73
C LEU A 90 16.66 4.87 2.01
N ASP A 91 17.38 4.59 0.93
CA ASP A 91 17.94 5.60 0.06
C ASP A 91 17.58 5.37 -1.41
N LYS A 92 17.68 6.44 -2.18
CA LYS A 92 17.44 6.44 -3.62
C LYS A 92 18.77 6.34 -4.36
N ARG A 93 18.92 5.30 -5.17
CA ARG A 93 20.11 5.13 -6.01
C ARG A 93 19.75 5.19 -7.50
N PRO A 94 20.64 5.72 -8.33
CA PRO A 94 20.52 5.60 -9.77
C PRO A 94 20.39 4.11 -10.15
N GLY A 95 19.42 3.77 -10.99
CA GLY A 95 19.27 2.42 -11.53
C GLY A 95 19.31 2.45 -13.05
N GLN A 96 19.44 1.30 -13.71
CA GLN A 96 19.41 1.21 -15.17
C GLN A 96 18.10 1.81 -15.71
N GLY A 97 18.13 3.06 -16.14
CA GLY A 97 17.02 3.80 -16.74
C GLY A 97 15.93 4.30 -15.78
N ARG A 98 15.98 3.99 -14.47
CA ARG A 98 15.01 4.46 -13.45
C ARG A 98 15.63 4.45 -12.06
N GLU A 99 15.27 5.44 -11.24
CA GLU A 99 15.61 5.50 -9.82
C GLU A 99 15.07 4.25 -9.07
N LYS A 100 15.91 3.63 -8.26
CA LYS A 100 15.55 2.49 -7.39
C LYS A 100 15.77 2.89 -5.93
N VAL A 101 14.84 2.53 -5.05
CA VAL A 101 15.01 2.64 -3.60
C VAL A 101 15.69 1.36 -3.12
N VAL A 102 16.66 1.50 -2.25
CA VAL A 102 17.42 0.38 -1.67
C VAL A 102 17.45 0.51 -0.16
N VAL A 103 17.64 -0.61 0.53
CA VAL A 103 17.98 -0.61 1.95
C VAL A 103 19.40 -0.09 2.09
N ASP A 104 19.60 0.86 3.00
CA ASP A 104 20.87 1.52 3.25
C ASP A 104 20.92 1.96 4.70
N GLU A 105 21.97 1.59 5.45
CA GLU A 105 22.11 1.93 6.87
C GLU A 105 22.17 3.44 7.10
N ASP A 106 22.77 4.18 6.19
CA ASP A 106 22.82 5.64 6.20
C ASP A 106 21.58 6.30 5.57
N GLY A 107 20.64 5.48 5.12
CA GLY A 107 19.41 5.93 4.45
C GLY A 107 18.42 6.58 5.42
N LYS A 108 17.43 7.26 4.85
CA LYS A 108 16.35 7.89 5.64
C LYS A 108 15.52 6.82 6.33
N ALA A 109 15.36 6.94 7.66
CA ALA A 109 14.54 6.02 8.46
C ALA A 109 13.17 5.79 7.84
N ALA A 110 12.81 4.52 7.66
CA ALA A 110 11.54 4.06 7.14
C ALA A 110 10.98 2.99 8.08
N ILE A 111 9.77 3.22 8.60
CA ILE A 111 9.14 2.36 9.60
C ILE A 111 7.76 1.95 9.07
N SER A 112 7.50 0.64 9.09
CA SER A 112 6.20 0.06 8.77
C SER A 112 5.85 -1.05 9.73
N ASP A 113 4.61 -1.09 10.17
CA ASP A 113 4.05 -2.23 10.89
C ASP A 113 3.36 -3.16 9.89
N TYR A 114 3.41 -4.47 10.15
CA TYR A 114 2.72 -5.45 9.33
C TYR A 114 2.04 -6.53 10.17
N ARG A 115 1.00 -7.11 9.61
CA ARG A 115 0.30 -8.26 10.16
C ARG A 115 -0.21 -9.16 9.05
N VAL A 116 0.00 -10.46 9.18
CA VAL A 116 -0.66 -11.48 8.35
C VAL A 116 -2.13 -11.54 8.75
N ILE A 117 -3.03 -11.28 7.82
CA ILE A 117 -4.47 -11.38 8.00
C ILE A 117 -4.92 -12.81 7.71
N GLU A 118 -4.42 -13.35 6.61
CA GLU A 118 -4.75 -14.69 6.12
C GLU A 118 -3.58 -15.21 5.26
N HIS A 119 -3.48 -16.52 5.07
CA HIS A 119 -2.50 -17.12 4.16
C HIS A 119 -3.14 -18.24 3.33
N ALA A 120 -2.66 -18.42 2.11
CA ALA A 120 -2.98 -19.52 1.22
C ALA A 120 -1.81 -20.49 1.28
N GLY A 121 -1.95 -21.53 2.10
CA GLY A 121 -0.91 -22.51 2.36
C GLY A 121 0.42 -21.88 2.79
N ARG A 122 1.48 -22.20 2.07
CA ARG A 122 2.84 -21.65 2.25
C ARG A 122 3.23 -20.70 1.11
N SER A 123 2.43 -20.62 0.06
CA SER A 123 2.76 -19.93 -1.19
C SER A 123 2.48 -18.43 -1.16
N ALA A 124 1.47 -18.00 -0.39
CA ALA A 124 1.08 -16.59 -0.32
C ALA A 124 0.46 -16.20 1.02
N ALA A 125 0.53 -14.91 1.35
CA ALA A 125 -0.17 -14.33 2.49
C ALA A 125 -0.83 -13.00 2.12
N TRP A 126 -1.93 -12.71 2.80
CA TRP A 126 -2.58 -11.41 2.81
C TRP A 126 -2.12 -10.61 4.00
N LEU A 127 -1.53 -9.45 3.75
CA LEU A 127 -1.00 -8.57 4.80
C LEU A 127 -1.84 -7.30 4.96
N SER A 128 -2.01 -6.87 6.21
CA SER A 128 -2.22 -5.48 6.56
C SER A 128 -0.88 -4.82 6.83
N LEU A 129 -0.64 -3.67 6.20
CA LEU A 129 0.59 -2.88 6.28
C LEU A 129 0.23 -1.46 6.70
N GLU A 130 0.87 -0.95 7.77
CA GLU A 130 0.73 0.43 8.22
C GLU A 130 2.07 1.16 8.16
N PRO A 131 2.29 2.04 7.17
CA PRO A 131 3.49 2.85 7.11
C PRO A 131 3.42 3.98 8.15
N VAL A 132 4.32 3.95 9.14
CA VAL A 132 4.54 5.01 10.12
C VAL A 132 5.24 6.20 9.46
N THR A 133 6.15 5.93 8.54
CA THR A 133 6.81 6.92 7.67
C THR A 133 6.27 6.77 6.24
N GLY A 134 6.55 7.76 5.36
CA GLY A 134 6.03 7.77 3.98
C GLY A 134 7.12 7.89 2.92
N ARG A 135 8.13 6.98 2.93
CA ARG A 135 9.19 7.00 1.90
C ARG A 135 8.71 6.41 0.59
N THR A 136 9.31 6.83 -0.51
CA THR A 136 9.01 6.30 -1.85
C THR A 136 9.17 4.78 -1.86
N HIS A 137 8.18 4.06 -2.38
CA HIS A 137 8.15 2.59 -2.47
C HIS A 137 8.39 1.84 -1.15
N GLN A 138 8.24 2.49 0.00
CA GLN A 138 8.60 1.95 1.32
C GLN A 138 8.05 0.53 1.55
N LEU A 139 6.73 0.34 1.42
CA LEU A 139 6.09 -0.95 1.68
C LEU A 139 6.60 -2.05 0.73
N ARG A 140 6.92 -1.69 -0.50
CA ARG A 140 7.43 -2.62 -1.51
C ARG A 140 8.84 -3.11 -1.15
N VAL A 141 9.71 -2.19 -0.74
CA VAL A 141 11.08 -2.51 -0.29
C VAL A 141 11.04 -3.30 1.01
N HIS A 142 10.18 -2.92 1.96
CA HIS A 142 10.02 -3.60 3.24
C HIS A 142 9.56 -5.06 3.07
N CYS A 143 8.54 -5.32 2.26
CA CYS A 143 8.08 -6.68 1.98
C CYS A 143 9.17 -7.52 1.28
N ALA A 144 9.94 -6.93 0.37
CA ALA A 144 11.07 -7.61 -0.26
C ALA A 144 12.19 -7.92 0.75
N ALA A 145 12.50 -7.00 1.67
CA ALA A 145 13.48 -7.20 2.73
C ALA A 145 13.06 -8.29 3.75
N LEU A 146 11.74 -8.45 3.98
CA LEU A 146 11.20 -9.57 4.77
C LEU A 146 11.36 -10.94 4.09
N GLY A 147 11.82 -10.98 2.84
CA GLY A 147 11.87 -12.22 2.03
C GLY A 147 10.52 -12.66 1.48
N THR A 148 9.47 -11.85 1.67
CA THR A 148 8.11 -12.09 1.17
C THR A 148 7.65 -10.91 0.32
N PRO A 149 8.19 -10.75 -0.91
CA PRO A 149 7.88 -9.62 -1.76
C PRO A 149 6.40 -9.58 -2.14
N ILE A 150 5.89 -8.36 -2.42
CA ILE A 150 4.52 -8.20 -2.89
C ILE A 150 4.34 -8.89 -4.22
N LEU A 151 3.29 -9.68 -4.36
CA LEU A 151 2.96 -10.40 -5.59
C LEU A 151 2.84 -9.42 -6.77
N GLY A 152 3.54 -9.73 -7.86
CA GLY A 152 3.63 -8.88 -9.04
C GLY A 152 4.64 -7.73 -8.96
N ASP A 153 5.40 -7.62 -7.87
CA ASP A 153 6.45 -6.58 -7.73
C ASP A 153 7.81 -7.03 -8.30
N GLY A 154 7.88 -7.16 -9.61
CA GLY A 154 9.14 -7.53 -10.27
C GLY A 154 10.29 -6.54 -10.05
N LYS A 155 10.00 -5.28 -9.64
CA LYS A 155 11.04 -4.27 -9.41
C LYS A 155 11.87 -4.57 -8.14
N TYR A 156 11.23 -5.01 -7.07
CA TYR A 156 11.87 -5.24 -5.77
C TYR A 156 11.99 -6.72 -5.42
N GLY A 157 11.05 -7.55 -5.81
CA GLY A 157 11.07 -9.00 -5.55
C GLY A 157 11.66 -9.84 -6.67
N GLY A 158 11.93 -9.24 -7.86
CA GLY A 158 12.45 -10.02 -8.99
C GLY A 158 11.56 -11.22 -9.32
N LYS A 159 12.17 -12.38 -9.56
CA LYS A 159 11.45 -13.64 -9.84
C LYS A 159 10.62 -14.12 -8.64
N ALA A 160 11.08 -13.88 -7.41
CA ALA A 160 10.39 -14.29 -6.20
C ALA A 160 9.04 -13.58 -5.98
N ALA A 161 8.78 -12.47 -6.68
CA ALA A 161 7.48 -11.79 -6.64
C ALA A 161 6.41 -12.45 -7.53
N PHE A 162 6.66 -13.63 -8.08
CA PHE A 162 5.73 -14.33 -8.95
C PHE A 162 5.55 -15.77 -8.48
N ILE A 163 4.30 -16.23 -8.48
CA ILE A 163 3.98 -17.65 -8.22
C ILE A 163 3.96 -18.35 -9.57
N GLU A 164 4.67 -19.46 -9.67
CA GLU A 164 4.74 -20.26 -10.89
C GLU A 164 3.35 -20.80 -11.26
N GLY A 165 3.01 -20.79 -12.55
CA GLY A 165 1.67 -21.20 -13.02
C GLY A 165 0.59 -20.14 -12.86
N SER A 166 0.84 -19.02 -12.15
CA SER A 166 -0.17 -17.99 -11.94
C SER A 166 -0.52 -17.24 -13.23
N ASP A 167 -1.75 -16.75 -13.31
CA ASP A 167 -2.29 -16.04 -14.47
C ASP A 167 -1.71 -14.63 -14.69
N LYS A 168 -2.12 -13.96 -15.78
CA LYS A 168 -1.68 -12.58 -16.09
C LYS A 168 -2.10 -11.56 -15.03
N ALA A 169 -3.17 -11.80 -14.27
CA ALA A 169 -3.64 -10.90 -13.22
C ALA A 169 -2.65 -10.87 -12.06
N ALA A 170 -2.07 -12.01 -11.70
CA ALA A 170 -1.06 -12.13 -10.66
C ALA A 170 0.27 -11.41 -10.99
N ARG A 171 0.48 -11.02 -12.25
CA ARG A 171 1.67 -10.25 -12.67
C ARG A 171 1.61 -8.75 -12.37
N ARG A 172 0.46 -8.22 -11.95
CA ARG A 172 0.33 -6.83 -11.52
C ARG A 172 0.63 -6.69 -10.03
N LEU A 173 1.08 -5.51 -9.61
CA LEU A 173 1.36 -5.21 -8.21
C LEU A 173 0.09 -5.38 -7.35
N HIS A 174 0.15 -6.23 -6.33
CA HIS A 174 -0.93 -6.48 -5.37
C HIS A 174 -0.77 -5.63 -4.12
N LEU A 175 -0.80 -4.31 -4.28
CA LEU A 175 -0.72 -3.32 -3.20
C LEU A 175 -1.86 -2.30 -3.33
N HIS A 176 -2.66 -2.16 -2.27
CA HIS A 176 -3.86 -1.35 -2.25
C HIS A 176 -3.95 -0.48 -0.99
N ALA A 177 -4.06 0.84 -1.15
CA ALA A 177 -4.33 1.76 -0.05
C ALA A 177 -5.80 1.58 0.39
N ARG A 178 -6.02 0.69 1.37
CA ARG A 178 -7.34 0.21 1.78
C ARG A 178 -8.12 1.27 2.55
N ALA A 179 -7.45 1.95 3.49
CA ALA A 179 -8.12 2.93 4.34
C ALA A 179 -7.16 4.02 4.81
N ILE A 180 -7.74 5.17 5.12
CA ILE A 180 -7.08 6.33 5.71
C ILE A 180 -7.95 6.82 6.87
N ARG A 181 -7.31 7.09 8.00
CA ARG A 181 -7.89 7.78 9.15
C ARG A 181 -6.98 8.95 9.50
N ILE A 182 -7.49 10.17 9.38
CA ILE A 182 -6.73 11.41 9.63
C ILE A 182 -7.55 12.40 10.45
N PRO A 183 -6.93 13.28 11.24
CA PRO A 183 -7.63 14.39 11.88
C PRO A 183 -8.39 15.22 10.85
N ASN A 184 -9.66 15.52 11.13
CA ASN A 184 -10.46 16.45 10.34
C ASN A 184 -10.59 17.76 11.13
N PRO A 185 -9.87 18.82 10.78
CA PRO A 185 -9.79 20.01 11.58
C PRO A 185 -11.17 20.59 11.97
N GLY A 186 -11.43 20.69 13.28
CA GLY A 186 -12.70 21.16 13.84
C GLY A 186 -13.86 20.16 13.78
N ARG A 187 -13.63 18.90 13.31
CA ARG A 187 -14.70 17.89 13.10
C ARG A 187 -14.35 16.48 13.53
N GLY A 188 -13.34 16.27 14.38
CA GLY A 188 -12.91 14.94 14.83
C GLY A 188 -12.04 14.22 13.80
N MET A 189 -12.35 12.99 13.44
CA MET A 189 -11.56 12.15 12.53
C MET A 189 -12.28 11.92 11.19
N LEU A 190 -11.56 12.08 10.10
CA LEU A 190 -12.00 11.67 8.76
C LEU A 190 -11.50 10.24 8.50
N GLN A 191 -12.42 9.33 8.28
CA GLN A 191 -12.13 7.94 7.95
C GLN A 191 -12.69 7.62 6.57
N LEU A 192 -11.83 7.13 5.69
CA LEU A 192 -12.15 6.80 4.29
C LEU A 192 -11.60 5.42 3.94
N SER A 193 -12.32 4.71 3.10
CA SER A 193 -11.86 3.41 2.58
C SER A 193 -12.12 3.29 1.08
N ALA A 194 -11.38 2.41 0.42
CA ALA A 194 -11.60 2.03 -0.96
C ALA A 194 -11.96 0.54 -1.04
N PRO A 195 -12.93 0.16 -1.90
CA PRO A 195 -13.20 -1.26 -2.14
C PRO A 195 -11.99 -1.94 -2.76
N LEU A 196 -11.86 -3.25 -2.53
CA LEU A 196 -10.79 -4.04 -3.11
C LEU A 196 -10.90 -4.08 -4.63
N PRO A 197 -9.79 -3.98 -5.36
CA PRO A 197 -9.79 -4.18 -6.80
C PRO A 197 -10.15 -5.64 -7.15
N ASP A 198 -10.95 -5.83 -8.20
CA ASP A 198 -11.32 -7.16 -8.69
C ASP A 198 -10.13 -8.08 -8.94
N GLN A 199 -9.02 -7.51 -9.41
CA GLN A 199 -7.77 -8.23 -9.59
C GLN A 199 -7.30 -8.90 -8.30
N MET A 200 -7.25 -8.18 -7.17
CA MET A 200 -6.81 -8.75 -5.90
C MET A 200 -7.77 -9.80 -5.39
N ASN A 201 -9.09 -9.57 -5.52
CA ASN A 201 -10.11 -10.54 -5.17
C ASN A 201 -9.99 -11.84 -5.97
N LYS A 202 -9.84 -11.73 -7.30
CA LYS A 202 -9.70 -12.88 -8.20
C LYS A 202 -8.44 -13.68 -7.87
N THR A 203 -7.30 -13.00 -7.76
CA THR A 203 -6.03 -13.66 -7.44
C THR A 203 -6.10 -14.38 -6.10
N TRP A 204 -6.67 -13.75 -5.06
CA TRP A 204 -6.77 -14.38 -3.74
C TRP A 204 -7.65 -15.62 -3.74
N LYS A 205 -8.79 -15.56 -4.42
CA LYS A 205 -9.69 -16.72 -4.57
C LYS A 205 -8.99 -17.88 -5.26
N LEU A 206 -8.25 -17.62 -6.35
CA LEU A 206 -7.49 -18.66 -7.06
C LEU A 206 -6.43 -19.30 -6.16
N LEU A 207 -5.63 -18.51 -5.45
CA LEU A 207 -4.60 -19.02 -4.55
C LEU A 207 -5.18 -19.90 -3.45
N ARG A 208 -6.34 -19.58 -2.91
CA ARG A 208 -7.03 -20.42 -1.91
C ARG A 208 -7.54 -21.73 -2.50
N VAL A 209 -8.03 -21.72 -3.73
CA VAL A 209 -8.49 -22.94 -4.43
C VAL A 209 -7.31 -23.88 -4.69
N GLU A 210 -6.18 -23.38 -5.18
CA GLU A 210 -4.98 -24.15 -5.48
C GLU A 210 -4.41 -24.83 -4.21
N GLU A 211 -4.52 -24.19 -3.05
CA GLU A 211 -4.08 -24.75 -1.76
C GLU A 211 -5.15 -25.60 -1.06
N GLY A 212 -6.28 -25.91 -1.72
CA GLY A 212 -7.35 -26.76 -1.15
C GLY A 212 -8.14 -26.13 0.00
N ILE A 213 -7.98 -24.83 0.24
CA ILE A 213 -8.60 -24.11 1.38
C ILE A 213 -10.05 -23.70 1.08
N ALA A 214 -10.45 -23.74 -0.20
CA ALA A 214 -11.68 -23.12 -0.67
C ALA A 214 -12.99 -23.80 -0.22
N ALA A 215 -12.95 -25.04 0.25
CA ALA A 215 -14.16 -25.81 0.53
C ALA A 215 -14.76 -25.58 1.93
N ALA A 216 -13.98 -25.10 2.90
CA ALA A 216 -14.38 -25.11 4.31
C ALA A 216 -14.79 -23.74 4.89
N ALA A 217 -14.43 -22.65 4.26
CA ALA A 217 -14.80 -21.32 4.73
C ALA A 217 -15.60 -20.61 3.63
N GLY A 218 -16.81 -20.20 3.94
CA GLY A 218 -17.65 -19.43 3.03
C GLY A 218 -16.88 -18.28 2.40
N LEU A 219 -17.15 -18.01 1.13
CA LEU A 219 -16.52 -17.01 0.25
C LEU A 219 -16.54 -15.56 0.80
N GLU A 220 -17.00 -15.31 2.04
CA GLU A 220 -17.33 -14.02 2.59
C GLU A 220 -16.27 -13.38 3.51
N ALA A 221 -15.19 -14.08 3.85
CA ALA A 221 -14.18 -13.53 4.76
C ALA A 221 -13.15 -12.66 4.03
N ILE A 222 -13.60 -11.63 3.30
CA ILE A 222 -12.74 -10.47 3.02
C ILE A 222 -12.59 -9.73 4.35
N PRO A 223 -11.36 -9.51 4.85
CA PRO A 223 -11.15 -8.82 6.12
C PRO A 223 -11.92 -7.49 6.17
N THR A 224 -12.67 -7.27 7.24
CA THR A 224 -13.43 -6.02 7.43
C THR A 224 -12.49 -4.84 7.68
N LEU A 225 -13.00 -3.63 7.55
CA LEU A 225 -12.23 -2.40 7.87
C LEU A 225 -11.74 -2.40 9.32
N GLU A 226 -12.50 -2.98 10.25
CA GLU A 226 -12.11 -3.15 11.65
C GLU A 226 -10.88 -4.05 11.79
N SER A 227 -10.80 -5.13 11.00
CA SER A 227 -9.62 -6.01 10.99
C SER A 227 -8.36 -5.33 10.42
N ALA A 228 -8.50 -4.27 9.63
CA ALA A 228 -7.37 -3.51 9.13
C ALA A 228 -6.65 -2.69 10.22
N TYR A 229 -7.37 -2.32 11.29
CA TYR A 229 -6.83 -1.50 12.39
C TYR A 229 -6.72 -2.24 13.73
N THR A 230 -7.36 -3.41 13.89
CA THR A 230 -7.31 -4.16 15.16
C THR A 230 -5.99 -4.91 15.31
N GLY A 231 -5.34 -4.77 16.45
CA GLY A 231 -4.19 -5.58 16.88
C GLY A 231 -2.81 -4.99 16.58
N ILE A 232 -2.70 -3.79 16.01
CA ILE A 232 -1.40 -3.12 15.84
C ILE A 232 -0.99 -2.33 17.09
N GLU A 233 -1.94 -2.01 17.97
CA GLU A 233 -1.68 -1.29 19.23
C GLU A 233 -0.83 -2.08 20.25
N SER A 234 -0.71 -3.40 20.09
CA SER A 234 0.03 -4.30 20.98
C SER A 234 1.34 -4.86 20.42
N ILE A 235 1.87 -4.32 19.33
CA ILE A 235 3.14 -4.78 18.77
C ILE A 235 4.29 -4.28 19.64
N SER A 236 4.77 -5.13 20.56
CA SER A 236 6.10 -5.00 21.12
C SER A 236 7.12 -5.11 19.98
N ALA A 237 8.00 -4.14 19.86
CA ALA A 237 8.95 -4.01 18.78
C ALA A 237 9.81 -5.28 18.62
N VAL A 238 9.53 -6.09 17.62
CA VAL A 238 10.49 -7.06 17.11
C VAL A 238 11.34 -6.29 16.11
N SER A 239 12.51 -5.82 16.56
CA SER A 239 13.51 -5.21 15.69
C SER A 239 14.14 -6.29 14.82
N TYR A 240 13.91 -6.24 13.52
CA TYR A 240 14.79 -6.88 12.56
C TYR A 240 15.94 -5.90 12.29
N THR A 241 17.05 -6.08 12.99
CA THR A 241 18.36 -5.58 12.60
C THR A 241 19.07 -6.68 11.83
N HIS A 242 19.47 -6.42 10.62
CA HIS A 242 20.50 -7.19 9.91
C HIS A 242 21.84 -6.59 10.20
#